data_806b7024544435c1e7d134e84c836bca
#
_entry.id   806b7024544435c1e7d134e84c836bca
#
_cell.length_a   1.000
_cell.length_b   1.000
_cell.length_c   1.000
_cell.angle_alpha   90.00
_cell.angle_beta   90.00
_cell.angle_gamma   90.00
#
_symmetry.space_group_name_H-M   'P 1'
#
loop_
_entity.id
_entity.type
_entity.pdbx_description
1 polymer ?
#
loop_
_entity_poly.entity_id
_entity_poly.type
_entity_poly.pdbx_seq_one_letter_code
_entity_poly.pdbx_strand_id
1 'polypeptide(L)'
;MNRLYLKGCGTALVTPFTDDYKVDYKAYAASVDRQVESGVHFLVPLATTGETPTLSAREKTELLRITRERVGGMPLLAGCGTNSLDGTLANMELLEPFGPDAWLVVVPYYNKPTQEGQYRYFRAVAERSTLPIVIYNVPGRTGANMEASTAIRLAEDCPNIIGIKEASGRYDQVSELIRRAPEGFSVLSGDDDMTLALMATGGQGVISVASNVAPAEVSAMCDALLKDDLKTARTLHHRLFPLFKGCFAESNPVPVKAAMARLGLMTGKVRLPLSEATASTVELMNKIIDDLWKSA
;
A
#
# COMPACT_ATOMS: atom_id res chain seq x y z
N MET A 1 -18.59 -12.38 -14.48
CA MET A 1 -18.25 -11.38 -13.43
C MET A 1 -17.09 -10.56 -13.94
N ASN A 2 -17.17 -9.22 -13.90
CA ASN A 2 -16.01 -8.40 -14.23
C ASN A 2 -14.92 -8.69 -13.19
N ARG A 3 -13.77 -9.13 -13.65
CA ARG A 3 -12.60 -9.37 -12.79
C ARG A 3 -12.14 -8.02 -12.21
N LEU A 4 -11.92 -7.95 -10.89
CA LEU A 4 -11.36 -6.75 -10.27
C LEU A 4 -9.99 -6.43 -10.90
N TYR A 5 -9.81 -5.22 -11.40
CA TYR A 5 -8.57 -4.74 -11.99
C TYR A 5 -8.13 -3.45 -11.29
N LEU A 6 -7.04 -3.53 -10.53
CA LEU A 6 -6.52 -2.41 -9.76
C LEU A 6 -5.58 -1.56 -10.62
N LYS A 7 -5.87 -0.26 -10.71
CA LYS A 7 -5.05 0.72 -11.43
C LYS A 7 -5.08 2.09 -10.74
N GLY A 8 -4.12 2.94 -11.06
CA GLY A 8 -4.01 4.28 -10.48
C GLY A 8 -3.42 4.29 -9.07
N CYS A 9 -3.83 5.22 -8.26
CA CYS A 9 -3.35 5.44 -6.90
C CYS A 9 -4.19 4.69 -5.88
N GLY A 10 -3.60 3.74 -5.16
CA GLY A 10 -4.17 3.16 -3.94
C GLY A 10 -3.45 3.67 -2.71
N THR A 11 -4.16 4.13 -1.68
CA THR A 11 -3.52 4.63 -0.47
C THR A 11 -3.36 3.55 0.58
N ALA A 12 -2.10 3.24 0.95
CA ALA A 12 -1.80 2.45 2.13
C ALA A 12 -2.11 3.30 3.38
N LEU A 13 -3.31 3.13 3.94
CA LEU A 13 -3.81 3.97 5.02
C LEU A 13 -2.96 3.85 6.28
N VAL A 14 -2.67 4.99 6.90
CA VAL A 14 -2.13 5.04 8.27
C VAL A 14 -3.21 4.68 9.29
N THR A 15 -2.81 4.21 10.46
CA THR A 15 -3.69 4.08 11.63
C THR A 15 -3.36 5.19 12.63
N PRO A 16 -4.21 6.21 12.78
CA PRO A 16 -4.03 7.25 13.78
C PRO A 16 -4.15 6.68 15.20
N PHE A 17 -3.31 7.19 16.10
CA PHE A 17 -3.40 6.89 17.53
C PHE A 17 -3.60 8.17 18.32
N THR A 18 -4.30 8.07 19.44
CA THR A 18 -4.43 9.11 20.45
C THR A 18 -3.12 9.26 21.26
N ASP A 19 -3.01 10.26 22.12
CA ASP A 19 -1.84 10.45 22.98
C ASP A 19 -1.60 9.28 23.98
N ASP A 20 -2.66 8.53 24.31
CA ASP A 20 -2.59 7.31 25.12
C ASP A 20 -2.48 6.03 24.28
N TYR A 21 -2.06 6.15 23.00
CA TYR A 21 -1.79 5.05 22.06
C TYR A 21 -2.99 4.17 21.73
N LYS A 22 -4.22 4.61 21.97
CA LYS A 22 -5.42 3.95 21.45
C LYS A 22 -5.65 4.34 19.99
N VAL A 23 -6.36 3.51 19.23
CA VAL A 23 -6.75 3.89 17.86
C VAL A 23 -7.70 5.07 17.90
N ASP A 24 -7.35 6.14 17.19
CA ASP A 24 -8.23 7.29 16.97
C ASP A 24 -9.13 7.03 15.75
N TYR A 25 -10.24 6.38 16.01
CA TYR A 25 -11.22 6.05 14.97
C TYR A 25 -11.84 7.28 14.30
N LYS A 26 -11.91 8.42 14.98
CA LYS A 26 -12.43 9.67 14.41
C LYS A 26 -11.46 10.25 13.38
N ALA A 27 -10.18 10.35 13.73
CA ALA A 27 -9.15 10.79 12.80
C ALA A 27 -8.98 9.81 11.64
N TYR A 28 -9.10 8.48 11.90
CA TYR A 28 -9.07 7.48 10.85
C TYR A 28 -10.23 7.64 9.86
N ALA A 29 -11.46 7.82 10.34
CA ALA A 29 -12.64 8.05 9.52
C ALA A 29 -12.48 9.29 8.64
N ALA A 30 -12.02 10.41 9.22
CA ALA A 30 -11.74 11.64 8.49
C ALA A 30 -10.62 11.44 7.42
N SER A 31 -9.61 10.61 7.72
CA SER A 31 -8.58 10.27 6.74
C SER A 31 -9.15 9.46 5.57
N VAL A 32 -10.06 8.52 5.82
CA VAL A 32 -10.76 7.78 4.75
C VAL A 32 -11.58 8.72 3.88
N ASP A 33 -12.40 9.59 4.50
CA ASP A 33 -13.23 10.56 3.76
C ASP A 33 -12.36 11.47 2.88
N ARG A 34 -11.25 11.98 3.42
CA ARG A 34 -10.29 12.80 2.67
C ARG A 34 -9.70 12.08 1.46
N GLN A 35 -9.39 10.79 1.57
CA GLN A 35 -8.91 10.01 0.42
C GLN A 35 -9.97 9.88 -0.67
N VAL A 36 -11.21 9.57 -0.29
CA VAL A 36 -12.35 9.44 -1.22
C VAL A 36 -12.61 10.77 -1.93
N GLU A 37 -12.68 11.86 -1.19
CA GLU A 37 -12.91 13.22 -1.73
C GLU A 37 -11.76 13.68 -2.65
N SER A 38 -10.53 13.23 -2.40
CA SER A 38 -9.36 13.55 -3.21
C SER A 38 -9.24 12.69 -4.49
N GLY A 39 -10.14 11.77 -4.74
CA GLY A 39 -10.20 10.98 -5.96
C GLY A 39 -9.12 9.91 -6.08
N VAL A 40 -8.69 9.30 -4.96
CA VAL A 40 -7.85 8.09 -5.05
C VAL A 40 -8.64 6.94 -5.65
N HIS A 41 -7.97 5.98 -6.26
CA HIS A 41 -8.63 4.94 -7.04
C HIS A 41 -9.07 3.73 -6.21
N PHE A 42 -8.35 3.43 -5.12
CA PHE A 42 -8.67 2.36 -4.18
C PHE A 42 -7.98 2.59 -2.83
N LEU A 43 -8.45 1.92 -1.79
CA LEU A 43 -7.87 2.03 -0.45
C LEU A 43 -7.26 0.71 0.02
N VAL A 44 -6.18 0.84 0.81
CA VAL A 44 -5.41 -0.31 1.30
C VAL A 44 -5.24 -0.18 2.83
N PRO A 45 -6.28 -0.48 3.62
CA PRO A 45 -6.17 -0.58 5.06
C PRO A 45 -5.37 -1.80 5.49
N LEU A 46 -4.91 -1.80 6.73
CA LEU A 46 -4.25 -2.93 7.38
C LEU A 46 -2.98 -3.43 6.65
N ALA A 47 -2.28 -2.52 5.95
CA ALA A 47 -0.97 -2.79 5.38
C ALA A 47 0.16 -2.35 6.36
N THR A 48 1.40 -2.38 5.91
CA THR A 48 2.58 -1.96 6.71
C THR A 48 2.41 -0.57 7.29
N THR A 49 1.96 0.39 6.47
CA THR A 49 1.73 1.79 6.84
C THR A 49 0.66 1.94 7.93
N GLY A 50 -0.27 1.00 8.03
CA GLY A 50 -1.29 0.93 9.07
C GLY A 50 -0.83 0.30 10.39
N GLU A 51 0.46 -0.01 10.55
CA GLU A 51 1.02 -0.65 11.77
C GLU A 51 0.28 -1.93 12.18
N THR A 52 -0.17 -2.72 11.21
CA THR A 52 -1.03 -3.89 11.41
C THR A 52 -0.54 -4.91 12.44
N PRO A 53 0.78 -5.18 12.58
CA PRO A 53 1.28 -6.11 13.61
C PRO A 53 0.99 -5.66 15.05
N THR A 54 0.75 -4.37 15.29
CA THR A 54 0.50 -3.81 16.62
C THR A 54 -1.00 -3.70 16.95
N LEU A 55 -1.87 -4.04 15.99
CA LEU A 55 -3.32 -3.94 16.12
C LEU A 55 -3.92 -5.26 16.64
N SER A 56 -4.81 -5.15 17.61
CA SER A 56 -5.65 -6.26 18.05
C SER A 56 -6.67 -6.67 16.97
N ALA A 57 -7.23 -7.87 17.07
CA ALA A 57 -8.28 -8.35 16.18
C ALA A 57 -9.47 -7.36 16.11
N ARG A 58 -9.92 -6.84 17.28
CA ARG A 58 -11.01 -5.86 17.37
C ARG A 58 -10.67 -4.55 16.65
N GLU A 59 -9.43 -4.04 16.79
CA GLU A 59 -9.02 -2.82 16.10
C GLU A 59 -8.97 -3.03 14.59
N LYS A 60 -8.47 -4.18 14.12
CA LYS A 60 -8.44 -4.51 12.68
C LYS A 60 -9.85 -4.56 12.08
N THR A 61 -10.78 -5.26 12.74
CA THR A 61 -12.16 -5.37 12.25
C THR A 61 -12.87 -4.02 12.23
N GLU A 62 -12.69 -3.20 13.27
CA GLU A 62 -13.30 -1.88 13.35
C GLU A 62 -12.74 -0.90 12.29
N LEU A 63 -11.42 -0.90 12.06
CA LEU A 63 -10.81 -0.09 10.99
C LEU A 63 -11.33 -0.49 9.61
N LEU A 64 -11.46 -1.79 9.34
CA LEU A 64 -11.99 -2.26 8.07
C LEU A 64 -13.47 -1.91 7.90
N ARG A 65 -14.29 -2.06 8.95
CA ARG A 65 -15.70 -1.66 8.97
C ARG A 65 -15.86 -0.17 8.64
N ILE A 66 -15.12 0.70 9.35
CA ILE A 66 -15.14 2.15 9.11
C ILE A 66 -14.76 2.46 7.65
N THR A 67 -13.75 1.79 7.12
CA THR A 67 -13.33 1.99 5.73
C THR A 67 -14.44 1.59 4.78
N ARG A 68 -15.02 0.38 4.93
CA ARG A 68 -16.08 -0.14 4.05
C ARG A 68 -17.31 0.78 3.99
N GLU A 69 -17.71 1.30 5.14
CA GLU A 69 -18.89 2.19 5.23
C GLU A 69 -18.70 3.53 4.49
N ARG A 70 -17.44 3.94 4.24
CA ARG A 70 -17.13 5.28 3.69
C ARG A 70 -16.69 5.27 2.23
N VAL A 71 -16.15 4.15 1.74
CA VAL A 71 -15.56 4.10 0.38
C VAL A 71 -16.60 4.00 -0.75
N GLY A 72 -17.88 3.79 -0.44
CA GLY A 72 -18.90 3.58 -1.49
C GLY A 72 -18.54 2.39 -2.39
N GLY A 73 -18.47 2.62 -3.70
CA GLY A 73 -18.09 1.61 -4.70
C GLY A 73 -16.59 1.51 -4.99
N MET A 74 -15.74 2.26 -4.27
CA MET A 74 -14.29 2.22 -4.46
C MET A 74 -13.72 0.87 -3.99
N PRO A 75 -12.78 0.24 -4.73
CA PRO A 75 -12.15 -1.01 -4.32
C PRO A 75 -11.42 -0.92 -2.98
N LEU A 76 -11.54 -1.96 -2.16
CA LEU A 76 -10.95 -2.08 -0.85
C LEU A 76 -10.02 -3.30 -0.79
N LEU A 77 -8.71 -3.06 -0.79
CA LEU A 77 -7.66 -4.08 -0.74
C LEU A 77 -7.12 -4.21 0.68
N ALA A 78 -7.59 -5.18 1.46
CA ALA A 78 -7.21 -5.30 2.86
C ALA A 78 -5.93 -6.13 3.07
N GLY A 79 -5.01 -5.64 3.89
CA GLY A 79 -3.81 -6.38 4.31
C GLY A 79 -4.17 -7.49 5.30
N CYS A 80 -3.82 -8.75 4.98
CA CYS A 80 -4.09 -9.91 5.85
C CYS A 80 -2.88 -10.85 6.00
N GLY A 81 -1.85 -10.69 5.16
CA GLY A 81 -0.71 -11.61 5.11
C GLY A 81 0.12 -11.66 6.39
N THR A 82 0.58 -12.86 6.73
CA THR A 82 1.57 -13.13 7.79
C THR A 82 2.69 -14.03 7.25
N ASN A 83 3.64 -14.40 8.10
CA ASN A 83 4.70 -15.34 7.75
C ASN A 83 4.33 -16.81 7.98
N SER A 84 3.05 -17.11 8.21
CA SER A 84 2.51 -18.47 8.29
C SER A 84 1.20 -18.59 7.51
N LEU A 85 0.95 -19.79 6.97
CA LEU A 85 -0.30 -20.05 6.24
C LEU A 85 -1.51 -19.88 7.16
N ASP A 86 -1.50 -20.55 8.31
CA ASP A 86 -2.63 -20.54 9.25
C ASP A 86 -2.92 -19.11 9.77
N GLY A 87 -1.88 -18.32 10.08
CA GLY A 87 -2.05 -16.94 10.51
C GLY A 87 -2.65 -16.04 9.41
N THR A 88 -2.30 -16.28 8.14
CA THR A 88 -2.89 -15.55 7.01
C THR A 88 -4.35 -15.94 6.81
N LEU A 89 -4.67 -17.24 6.84
CA LEU A 89 -6.04 -17.73 6.70
C LEU A 89 -6.93 -17.25 7.85
N ALA A 90 -6.43 -17.26 9.09
CA ALA A 90 -7.16 -16.75 10.25
C ALA A 90 -7.45 -15.23 10.13
N ASN A 91 -6.50 -14.43 9.60
CA ASN A 91 -6.78 -13.02 9.32
C ASN A 91 -7.82 -12.83 8.21
N MET A 92 -7.79 -13.66 7.16
CA MET A 92 -8.81 -13.61 6.09
C MET A 92 -10.19 -13.92 6.65
N GLU A 93 -10.34 -15.03 7.42
CA GLU A 93 -11.59 -15.40 8.08
C GLU A 93 -12.12 -14.31 9.01
N LEU A 94 -11.23 -13.69 9.81
CA LEU A 94 -11.57 -12.59 10.71
C LEU A 94 -12.10 -11.36 9.96
N LEU A 95 -11.52 -11.02 8.81
CA LEU A 95 -11.74 -9.75 8.10
C LEU A 95 -12.79 -9.85 6.98
N GLU A 96 -13.02 -11.03 6.41
CA GLU A 96 -13.94 -11.24 5.28
C GLU A 96 -15.37 -10.72 5.55
N PRO A 97 -15.95 -10.87 6.76
CA PRO A 97 -17.29 -10.35 7.07
C PRO A 97 -17.44 -8.83 6.94
N PHE A 98 -16.32 -8.10 6.92
CA PHE A 98 -16.31 -6.65 6.80
C PHE A 98 -16.15 -6.15 5.35
N GLY A 99 -16.28 -7.05 4.38
CA GLY A 99 -16.46 -6.76 2.95
C GLY A 99 -15.26 -6.15 2.22
N PRO A 100 -14.03 -6.63 2.39
CA PRO A 100 -12.95 -6.27 1.46
C PRO A 100 -13.26 -6.82 0.06
N ASP A 101 -12.74 -6.17 -0.98
CA ASP A 101 -12.91 -6.62 -2.37
C ASP A 101 -11.74 -7.51 -2.81
N ALA A 102 -10.59 -7.42 -2.12
CA ALA A 102 -9.39 -8.24 -2.36
C ALA A 102 -8.46 -8.25 -1.13
N TRP A 103 -7.52 -9.18 -1.14
CA TRP A 103 -6.49 -9.34 -0.13
C TRP A 103 -5.13 -8.87 -0.60
N LEU A 104 -4.41 -8.10 0.24
CA LEU A 104 -2.98 -7.84 0.09
C LEU A 104 -2.20 -8.81 0.98
N VAL A 105 -1.45 -9.72 0.36
CA VAL A 105 -0.72 -10.78 1.07
C VAL A 105 0.78 -10.57 0.88
N VAL A 106 1.49 -10.28 1.98
CA VAL A 106 2.94 -10.08 1.96
C VAL A 106 3.69 -11.41 1.80
N VAL A 107 4.79 -11.38 1.06
CA VAL A 107 5.75 -12.51 1.03
C VAL A 107 6.18 -12.82 2.46
N PRO A 108 6.14 -14.10 2.91
CA PRO A 108 6.49 -14.45 4.28
C PRO A 108 7.85 -13.91 4.71
N TYR A 109 7.83 -13.12 5.77
CA TYR A 109 8.99 -12.47 6.37
C TYR A 109 9.61 -13.34 7.45
N TYR A 110 10.88 -13.07 7.80
CA TYR A 110 11.62 -13.71 8.88
C TYR A 110 12.07 -15.15 8.56
N ASN A 111 11.18 -16.07 8.22
CA ASN A 111 11.47 -17.48 7.90
C ASN A 111 12.03 -17.71 6.48
N LYS A 112 12.06 -16.67 5.64
CA LYS A 112 12.77 -16.60 4.34
C LYS A 112 12.52 -17.83 3.44
N PRO A 113 11.30 -18.09 3.00
CA PRO A 113 11.01 -19.25 2.15
C PRO A 113 11.74 -19.17 0.80
N THR A 114 12.11 -20.32 0.26
CA THR A 114 12.61 -20.44 -1.12
C THR A 114 11.54 -20.05 -2.13
N GLN A 115 11.88 -19.90 -3.42
CA GLN A 115 10.90 -19.59 -4.48
C GLN A 115 9.78 -20.63 -4.52
N GLU A 116 10.10 -21.92 -4.41
CA GLU A 116 9.09 -22.99 -4.36
C GLU A 116 8.27 -22.92 -3.06
N GLY A 117 8.85 -22.56 -1.93
CA GLY A 117 8.12 -22.33 -0.68
C GLY A 117 7.14 -21.17 -0.78
N GLN A 118 7.55 -20.05 -1.41
CA GLN A 118 6.69 -18.91 -1.70
C GLN A 118 5.54 -19.31 -2.64
N TYR A 119 5.83 -20.03 -3.73
CA TYR A 119 4.82 -20.52 -4.65
C TYR A 119 3.78 -21.39 -3.94
N ARG A 120 4.21 -22.39 -3.16
CA ARG A 120 3.27 -23.26 -2.41
C ARG A 120 2.43 -22.50 -1.40
N TYR A 121 3.04 -21.54 -0.71
CA TYR A 121 2.33 -20.69 0.24
C TYR A 121 1.21 -19.89 -0.44
N PHE A 122 1.53 -19.12 -1.50
CA PHE A 122 0.55 -18.30 -2.20
C PHE A 122 -0.52 -19.15 -2.89
N ARG A 123 -0.14 -20.30 -3.46
CA ARG A 123 -1.10 -21.24 -4.02
C ARG A 123 -2.08 -21.76 -2.96
N ALA A 124 -1.59 -22.18 -1.78
CA ALA A 124 -2.45 -22.63 -0.68
C ALA A 124 -3.36 -21.52 -0.13
N VAL A 125 -2.91 -20.25 -0.13
CA VAL A 125 -3.77 -19.09 0.20
C VAL A 125 -4.82 -18.90 -0.90
N ALA A 126 -4.44 -18.97 -2.17
CA ALA A 126 -5.33 -18.79 -3.30
C ALA A 126 -6.44 -19.88 -3.36
N GLU A 127 -6.09 -21.13 -3.09
CA GLU A 127 -7.04 -22.26 -3.07
C GLU A 127 -8.12 -22.12 -1.99
N ARG A 128 -7.85 -21.34 -0.91
CA ARG A 128 -8.77 -21.12 0.20
C ARG A 128 -9.43 -19.75 0.22
N SER A 129 -9.03 -18.87 -0.70
CA SER A 129 -9.58 -17.52 -0.77
C SER A 129 -10.81 -17.47 -1.67
N THR A 130 -11.89 -16.90 -1.18
CA THR A 130 -13.09 -16.56 -1.94
C THR A 130 -12.89 -15.24 -2.72
N LEU A 131 -11.95 -14.40 -2.28
CA LEU A 131 -11.65 -13.09 -2.85
C LEU A 131 -10.33 -13.08 -3.65
N PRO A 132 -10.17 -12.14 -4.58
CA PRO A 132 -8.92 -11.92 -5.29
C PRO A 132 -7.75 -11.60 -4.35
N ILE A 133 -6.53 -11.93 -4.79
CA ILE A 133 -5.29 -11.73 -4.04
C ILE A 133 -4.33 -10.86 -4.85
N VAL A 134 -3.71 -9.91 -4.17
CA VAL A 134 -2.54 -9.15 -4.63
C VAL A 134 -1.33 -9.57 -3.80
N ILE A 135 -0.30 -10.06 -4.45
CA ILE A 135 0.98 -10.39 -3.80
C ILE A 135 1.67 -9.10 -3.36
N TYR A 136 2.33 -9.09 -2.21
CA TYR A 136 3.17 -7.97 -1.80
C TYR A 136 4.62 -8.41 -1.62
N ASN A 137 5.47 -8.04 -2.57
CA ASN A 137 6.91 -8.29 -2.56
C ASN A 137 7.67 -7.07 -2.03
N VAL A 138 8.34 -7.23 -0.88
CA VAL A 138 9.10 -6.15 -0.20
C VAL A 138 10.34 -6.71 0.49
N PRO A 139 11.36 -7.12 -0.26
CA PRO A 139 12.52 -7.83 0.28
C PRO A 139 13.28 -7.03 1.34
N GLY A 140 13.28 -5.71 1.29
CA GLY A 140 13.87 -4.84 2.31
C GLY A 140 13.24 -4.98 3.72
N ARG A 141 12.00 -5.51 3.80
CA ARG A 141 11.31 -5.79 5.07
C ARG A 141 11.22 -7.28 5.38
N THR A 142 11.02 -8.10 4.37
CA THR A 142 10.81 -9.55 4.56
C THR A 142 12.11 -10.34 4.66
N GLY A 143 13.19 -9.83 4.08
CA GLY A 143 14.44 -10.57 3.89
C GLY A 143 14.34 -11.68 2.83
N ALA A 144 13.23 -11.74 2.08
CA ALA A 144 12.99 -12.67 0.99
C ALA A 144 12.42 -11.93 -0.22
N ASN A 145 13.00 -12.15 -1.40
CA ASN A 145 12.50 -11.62 -2.66
C ASN A 145 11.70 -12.70 -3.39
N MET A 146 10.51 -12.32 -3.91
CA MET A 146 9.82 -13.14 -4.90
C MET A 146 10.33 -12.75 -6.28
N GLU A 147 10.89 -13.69 -7.01
CA GLU A 147 11.35 -13.48 -8.38
C GLU A 147 10.16 -13.33 -9.35
N ALA A 148 10.37 -12.59 -10.43
CA ALA A 148 9.35 -12.39 -11.46
C ALA A 148 8.79 -13.72 -11.97
N SER A 149 9.63 -14.72 -12.17
CA SER A 149 9.24 -16.07 -12.62
C SER A 149 8.25 -16.75 -11.68
N THR A 150 8.45 -16.60 -10.35
CA THR A 150 7.56 -17.17 -9.34
C THR A 150 6.21 -16.45 -9.31
N ALA A 151 6.21 -15.11 -9.40
CA ALA A 151 4.99 -14.33 -9.44
C ALA A 151 4.16 -14.62 -10.71
N ILE A 152 4.81 -14.73 -11.86
CA ILE A 152 4.12 -15.06 -13.14
C ILE A 152 3.55 -16.48 -13.10
N ARG A 153 4.30 -17.47 -12.62
CA ARG A 153 3.79 -18.84 -12.43
C ARG A 153 2.55 -18.85 -11.54
N LEU A 154 2.54 -18.07 -10.46
CA LEU A 154 1.36 -17.93 -9.61
C LEU A 154 0.17 -17.29 -10.33
N ALA A 155 0.42 -16.26 -11.15
CA ALA A 155 -0.62 -15.59 -11.92
C ALA A 155 -1.24 -16.51 -12.99
N GLU A 156 -0.46 -17.43 -13.57
CA GLU A 156 -0.89 -18.43 -14.55
C GLU A 156 -1.66 -19.59 -13.89
N ASP A 157 -1.17 -20.09 -12.75
CA ASP A 157 -1.73 -21.26 -12.07
C ASP A 157 -2.92 -20.93 -11.14
N CYS A 158 -3.03 -19.68 -10.68
CA CYS A 158 -4.05 -19.23 -9.71
C CYS A 158 -4.83 -18.03 -10.24
N PRO A 159 -5.98 -18.24 -10.90
CA PRO A 159 -6.75 -17.16 -11.55
C PRO A 159 -7.21 -16.04 -10.62
N ASN A 160 -7.31 -16.30 -9.31
CA ASN A 160 -7.66 -15.31 -8.30
C ASN A 160 -6.45 -14.54 -7.73
N ILE A 161 -5.22 -14.84 -8.17
CA ILE A 161 -4.07 -13.95 -7.96
C ILE A 161 -4.07 -12.93 -9.09
N ILE A 162 -4.49 -11.70 -8.78
CA ILE A 162 -4.82 -10.67 -9.77
C ILE A 162 -3.75 -9.58 -9.93
N GLY A 163 -2.69 -9.63 -9.15
CA GLY A 163 -1.63 -8.61 -9.25
C GLY A 163 -0.54 -8.78 -8.22
N ILE A 164 0.42 -7.87 -8.32
CA ILE A 164 1.55 -7.74 -7.40
C ILE A 164 1.79 -6.28 -7.05
N LYS A 165 1.99 -5.99 -5.75
CA LYS A 165 2.64 -4.79 -5.26
C LYS A 165 4.13 -5.07 -5.19
N GLU A 166 4.90 -4.43 -6.06
CA GLU A 166 6.33 -4.65 -6.19
C GLU A 166 7.12 -3.52 -5.54
N ALA A 167 7.87 -3.86 -4.49
CA ALA A 167 8.69 -2.94 -3.70
C ALA A 167 10.11 -3.49 -3.47
N SER A 168 10.68 -4.14 -4.49
CA SER A 168 12.08 -4.59 -4.43
C SER A 168 13.10 -3.49 -4.74
N GLY A 169 12.66 -2.39 -5.35
CA GLY A 169 13.53 -1.35 -5.88
C GLY A 169 14.31 -1.79 -7.13
N ARG A 170 14.02 -2.97 -7.68
CA ARG A 170 14.71 -3.56 -8.83
C ARG A 170 13.92 -3.33 -10.11
N TYR A 171 14.35 -2.34 -10.88
CA TYR A 171 13.67 -1.98 -12.13
C TYR A 171 13.73 -3.08 -13.20
N ASP A 172 14.80 -3.88 -13.23
CA ASP A 172 14.92 -5.06 -14.07
C ASP A 172 13.82 -6.09 -13.77
N GLN A 173 13.56 -6.35 -12.51
CA GLN A 173 12.50 -7.25 -12.05
C GLN A 173 11.10 -6.70 -12.39
N VAL A 174 10.89 -5.39 -12.16
CA VAL A 174 9.65 -4.70 -12.55
C VAL A 174 9.37 -4.85 -14.05
N SER A 175 10.37 -4.58 -14.88
CA SER A 175 10.26 -4.70 -16.34
C SER A 175 9.94 -6.12 -16.78
N GLU A 176 10.55 -7.13 -16.16
CA GLU A 176 10.28 -8.54 -16.47
C GLU A 176 8.87 -8.96 -16.03
N LEU A 177 8.38 -8.47 -14.89
CA LEU A 177 7.01 -8.68 -14.45
C LEU A 177 6.01 -8.10 -15.46
N ILE A 178 6.18 -6.83 -15.84
CA ILE A 178 5.28 -6.15 -16.79
C ILE A 178 5.28 -6.86 -18.15
N ARG A 179 6.47 -7.23 -18.66
CA ARG A 179 6.62 -7.91 -19.95
C ARG A 179 5.91 -9.27 -20.02
N ARG A 180 5.85 -10.01 -18.88
CA ARG A 180 5.33 -11.37 -18.79
C ARG A 180 3.96 -11.47 -18.13
N ALA A 181 3.48 -10.41 -17.51
CA ALA A 181 2.19 -10.42 -16.81
C ALA A 181 1.06 -10.86 -17.76
N PRO A 182 0.22 -11.82 -17.36
CA PRO A 182 -0.95 -12.17 -18.17
C PRO A 182 -1.95 -11.00 -18.18
N GLU A 183 -2.82 -10.99 -19.17
CA GLU A 183 -3.87 -9.99 -19.29
C GLU A 183 -4.72 -9.92 -18.02
N GLY A 184 -4.97 -8.70 -17.52
CA GLY A 184 -5.73 -8.46 -16.30
C GLY A 184 -4.94 -8.69 -14.99
N PHE A 185 -3.62 -8.90 -15.06
CA PHE A 185 -2.76 -8.92 -13.87
C PHE A 185 -2.15 -7.55 -13.63
N SER A 186 -2.41 -6.96 -12.44
CA SER A 186 -1.93 -5.63 -12.09
C SER A 186 -0.52 -5.66 -11.51
N VAL A 187 0.43 -4.96 -12.14
CA VAL A 187 1.75 -4.70 -11.57
C VAL A 187 1.74 -3.29 -10.99
N LEU A 188 1.74 -3.18 -9.66
CA LEU A 188 1.63 -1.93 -8.91
C LEU A 188 2.95 -1.61 -8.22
N SER A 189 3.38 -0.36 -8.26
CA SER A 189 4.53 0.08 -7.47
C SER A 189 4.24 0.00 -5.97
N GLY A 190 5.19 -0.48 -5.20
CA GLY A 190 5.17 -0.37 -3.73
C GLY A 190 5.94 0.84 -3.21
N ASP A 191 6.68 1.53 -4.10
CA ASP A 191 7.51 2.68 -3.80
C ASP A 191 7.05 3.89 -4.62
N ASP A 192 6.71 4.98 -3.93
CA ASP A 192 6.17 6.20 -4.57
C ASP A 192 7.11 6.79 -5.62
N ASP A 193 8.42 6.82 -5.36
CA ASP A 193 9.43 7.36 -6.27
C ASP A 193 9.68 6.49 -7.52
N MET A 194 9.31 5.22 -7.51
CA MET A 194 9.39 4.32 -8.66
C MET A 194 8.15 4.36 -9.55
N THR A 195 7.07 5.01 -9.11
CA THR A 195 5.75 4.97 -9.77
C THR A 195 5.80 5.45 -11.21
N LEU A 196 6.46 6.60 -11.46
CA LEU A 196 6.59 7.16 -12.81
C LEU A 196 7.27 6.16 -13.76
N ALA A 197 8.39 5.57 -13.36
CA ALA A 197 9.14 4.63 -14.18
C ALA A 197 8.36 3.34 -14.43
N LEU A 198 7.73 2.80 -13.39
CA LEU A 198 6.93 1.57 -13.49
C LEU A 198 5.71 1.77 -14.41
N MET A 199 4.96 2.84 -14.25
CA MET A 199 3.77 3.09 -15.08
C MET A 199 4.14 3.46 -16.52
N ALA A 200 5.22 4.21 -16.74
CA ALA A 200 5.73 4.54 -18.07
C ALA A 200 6.18 3.31 -18.88
N THR A 201 6.45 2.18 -18.21
CA THR A 201 6.77 0.90 -18.85
C THR A 201 5.58 -0.07 -18.96
N GLY A 202 4.39 0.37 -18.57
CA GLY A 202 3.15 -0.40 -18.71
C GLY A 202 2.61 -0.99 -17.41
N GLY A 203 3.16 -0.63 -16.24
CA GLY A 203 2.55 -0.94 -14.95
C GLY A 203 1.28 -0.12 -14.70
N GLN A 204 0.44 -0.58 -13.76
CA GLN A 204 -0.92 -0.08 -13.63
C GLN A 204 -1.11 1.02 -12.58
N GLY A 205 -0.16 1.19 -11.65
CA GLY A 205 -0.36 2.18 -10.59
C GLY A 205 0.60 2.01 -9.41
N VAL A 206 0.18 2.52 -8.26
CA VAL A 206 0.95 2.51 -7.01
C VAL A 206 0.05 2.20 -5.82
N ILE A 207 0.60 1.49 -4.84
CA ILE A 207 0.07 1.46 -3.47
C ILE A 207 0.97 2.39 -2.64
N SER A 208 0.52 3.63 -2.50
CA SER A 208 1.26 4.80 -2.08
C SER A 208 1.27 4.99 -0.57
N VAL A 209 2.36 5.49 -0.04
CA VAL A 209 2.48 6.06 1.31
C VAL A 209 2.25 7.58 1.27
N ALA A 210 2.85 8.26 0.31
CA ALA A 210 2.78 9.71 0.17
C ALA A 210 1.35 10.25 -0.05
N SER A 211 0.46 9.44 -0.63
CA SER A 211 -0.95 9.78 -0.80
C SER A 211 -1.72 9.98 0.51
N ASN A 212 -1.22 9.51 1.66
CA ASN A 212 -1.78 9.91 2.96
C ASN A 212 -1.63 11.42 3.21
N VAL A 213 -0.59 12.04 2.65
CA VAL A 213 -0.27 13.48 2.78
C VAL A 213 -0.85 14.28 1.63
N ALA A 214 -0.58 13.85 0.39
CA ALA A 214 -0.94 14.55 -0.85
C ALA A 214 -1.78 13.65 -1.79
N PRO A 215 -3.00 13.24 -1.39
CA PRO A 215 -3.79 12.27 -2.15
C PRO A 215 -4.17 12.76 -3.55
N ALA A 216 -4.61 14.00 -3.69
CA ALA A 216 -5.04 14.55 -4.96
C ALA A 216 -3.88 14.64 -5.98
N GLU A 217 -2.70 15.05 -5.52
CA GLU A 217 -1.53 15.21 -6.39
C GLU A 217 -0.96 13.86 -6.83
N VAL A 218 -0.89 12.87 -5.92
CA VAL A 218 -0.45 11.50 -6.29
C VAL A 218 -1.47 10.84 -7.22
N SER A 219 -2.76 11.02 -6.98
CA SER A 219 -3.82 10.54 -7.85
C SER A 219 -3.73 11.16 -9.24
N ALA A 220 -3.57 12.49 -9.31
CA ALA A 220 -3.42 13.21 -10.58
C ALA A 220 -2.17 12.76 -11.38
N MET A 221 -1.06 12.43 -10.69
CA MET A 221 0.12 11.86 -11.34
C MET A 221 -0.21 10.50 -11.99
N CYS A 222 -0.92 9.63 -11.27
CA CYS A 222 -1.35 8.35 -11.80
C CYS A 222 -2.34 8.50 -12.97
N ASP A 223 -3.28 9.44 -12.86
CA ASP A 223 -4.24 9.76 -13.93
C ASP A 223 -3.56 10.23 -15.21
N ALA A 224 -2.55 11.08 -15.08
CA ALA A 224 -1.75 11.54 -16.21
C ALA A 224 -1.03 10.36 -16.88
N LEU A 225 -0.42 9.45 -16.07
CA LEU A 225 0.24 8.26 -16.60
C LEU A 225 -0.73 7.28 -17.28
N LEU A 226 -1.92 7.08 -16.74
CA LEU A 226 -2.95 6.25 -17.36
C LEU A 226 -3.49 6.81 -18.68
N LYS A 227 -3.26 8.11 -18.94
CA LYS A 227 -3.62 8.81 -20.18
C LYS A 227 -2.42 9.06 -21.10
N ASP A 228 -1.27 8.47 -20.83
CA ASP A 228 0.01 8.69 -21.54
C ASP A 228 0.50 10.16 -21.52
N ASP A 229 0.00 11.00 -20.61
CA ASP A 229 0.47 12.36 -20.40
C ASP A 229 1.74 12.39 -19.53
N LEU A 230 2.85 11.96 -20.12
CA LEU A 230 4.16 11.94 -19.47
C LEU A 230 4.66 13.34 -19.06
N LYS A 231 4.21 14.40 -19.72
CA LYS A 231 4.63 15.76 -19.40
C LYS A 231 4.07 16.19 -18.05
N THR A 232 2.77 16.05 -17.86
CA THR A 232 2.10 16.35 -16.58
C THR A 232 2.60 15.41 -15.48
N ALA A 233 2.70 14.12 -15.77
CA ALA A 233 3.17 13.13 -14.81
C ALA A 233 4.58 13.43 -14.28
N ARG A 234 5.53 13.82 -15.15
CA ARG A 234 6.88 14.21 -14.75
C ARG A 234 6.90 15.47 -13.90
N THR A 235 6.09 16.46 -14.23
CA THR A 235 5.96 17.69 -13.42
C THR A 235 5.50 17.37 -12.01
N LEU A 236 4.44 16.56 -11.88
CA LEU A 236 3.93 16.12 -10.58
C LEU A 236 4.94 15.24 -9.83
N HIS A 237 5.59 14.30 -10.51
CA HIS A 237 6.62 13.46 -9.92
C HIS A 237 7.75 14.28 -9.28
N HIS A 238 8.30 15.25 -10.04
CA HIS A 238 9.40 16.09 -9.52
C HIS A 238 8.95 16.98 -8.35
N ARG A 239 7.73 17.50 -8.40
CA ARG A 239 7.14 18.26 -7.29
C ARG A 239 6.97 17.40 -6.04
N LEU A 240 6.50 16.16 -6.19
CA LEU A 240 6.24 15.21 -5.10
C LEU A 240 7.49 14.47 -4.62
N PHE A 241 8.56 14.44 -5.40
CA PHE A 241 9.76 13.64 -5.12
C PHE A 241 10.36 13.86 -3.74
N PRO A 242 10.47 15.11 -3.21
CA PRO A 242 10.91 15.33 -1.84
C PRO A 242 10.01 14.62 -0.80
N LEU A 243 8.69 14.62 -1.00
CA LEU A 243 7.75 13.92 -0.13
C LEU A 243 7.93 12.39 -0.24
N PHE A 244 8.10 11.86 -1.44
CA PHE A 244 8.35 10.43 -1.65
C PHE A 244 9.57 9.95 -0.86
N LYS A 245 10.67 10.69 -0.94
CA LYS A 245 11.90 10.37 -0.19
C LYS A 245 11.74 10.62 1.32
N GLY A 246 11.09 11.72 1.69
CA GLY A 246 10.85 12.08 3.08
C GLY A 246 10.05 11.04 3.85
N CYS A 247 9.05 10.42 3.21
CA CYS A 247 8.26 9.34 3.81
C CYS A 247 9.08 8.10 4.24
N PHE A 248 10.32 7.99 3.77
CA PHE A 248 11.24 6.88 4.08
C PHE A 248 12.56 7.36 4.70
N ALA A 249 12.61 8.59 5.23
CA ALA A 249 13.78 9.09 5.98
C ALA A 249 14.05 8.29 7.25
N GLU A 250 12.99 7.76 7.84
CA GLU A 250 12.99 6.71 8.88
C GLU A 250 12.04 5.57 8.46
N SER A 251 11.88 4.56 9.32
CA SER A 251 10.95 3.46 9.05
C SER A 251 9.52 3.98 8.84
N ASN A 252 8.93 3.72 7.65
CA ASN A 252 7.50 3.95 7.41
C ASN A 252 6.66 3.12 8.41
N PRO A 253 5.68 3.73 9.12
CA PRO A 253 5.00 5.00 8.83
C PRO A 253 5.47 6.22 9.66
N VAL A 254 6.62 6.18 10.31
CA VAL A 254 7.05 7.24 11.23
C VAL A 254 7.08 8.64 10.57
N PRO A 255 7.77 8.86 9.42
CA PRO A 255 7.82 10.17 8.79
C PRO A 255 6.47 10.63 8.22
N VAL A 256 5.68 9.73 7.61
CA VAL A 256 4.37 10.11 7.06
C VAL A 256 3.40 10.54 8.15
N LYS A 257 3.45 9.92 9.34
CA LYS A 257 2.65 10.33 10.49
C LYS A 257 3.11 11.69 11.04
N ALA A 258 4.41 11.97 11.06
CA ALA A 258 4.93 13.30 11.41
C ALA A 258 4.40 14.38 10.43
N ALA A 259 4.38 14.11 9.13
CA ALA A 259 3.80 15.01 8.13
C ALA A 259 2.31 15.24 8.35
N MET A 260 1.55 14.17 8.60
CA MET A 260 0.10 14.28 8.86
C MET A 260 -0.19 15.03 10.17
N ALA A 261 0.66 14.89 11.19
CA ALA A 261 0.57 15.67 12.42
C ALA A 261 0.81 17.18 12.15
N ARG A 262 1.81 17.53 11.32
CA ARG A 262 2.04 18.91 10.87
C ARG A 262 0.82 19.52 10.19
N LEU A 263 0.04 18.70 9.46
CA LEU A 263 -1.18 19.12 8.80
C LEU A 263 -2.42 19.16 9.73
N GLY A 264 -2.26 18.79 11.01
CA GLY A 264 -3.36 18.74 11.98
C GLY A 264 -4.38 17.61 11.74
N LEU A 265 -3.99 16.57 10.96
CA LEU A 265 -4.87 15.46 10.59
C LEU A 265 -4.92 14.36 11.66
N MET A 266 -3.86 14.22 12.45
CA MET A 266 -3.72 13.23 13.53
C MET A 266 -2.56 13.59 14.45
N THR A 267 -2.33 12.80 15.50
CA THR A 267 -1.09 12.85 16.25
C THR A 267 0.04 12.15 15.49
N GLY A 268 1.30 12.44 15.81
CA GLY A 268 2.47 11.72 15.27
C GLY A 268 2.78 10.39 15.98
N LYS A 269 1.88 9.91 16.85
CA LYS A 269 2.10 8.71 17.67
C LYS A 269 2.18 7.44 16.85
N VAL A 270 3.14 6.58 17.21
CA VAL A 270 3.30 5.22 16.69
C VAL A 270 3.39 4.24 17.84
N ARG A 271 3.04 2.97 17.66
CA ARG A 271 3.14 1.94 18.69
C ARG A 271 4.50 1.23 18.66
N LEU A 272 4.99 0.82 19.81
CA LEU A 272 6.18 -0.05 19.88
C LEU A 272 5.99 -1.29 18.97
N PRO A 273 7.06 -1.75 18.30
CA PRO A 273 8.46 -1.41 18.49
C PRO A 273 8.92 -0.13 17.76
N LEU A 274 8.05 0.58 17.05
CA LEU A 274 8.40 1.86 16.45
C LEU A 274 8.48 2.96 17.50
N SER A 275 9.34 3.94 17.26
CA SER A 275 9.45 5.19 18.04
C SER A 275 8.93 6.37 17.21
N GLU A 276 8.50 7.41 17.87
CA GLU A 276 8.12 8.66 17.22
C GLU A 276 9.30 9.23 16.41
N ALA A 277 8.99 10.04 15.40
CA ALA A 277 9.98 10.66 14.53
C ALA A 277 11.01 11.46 15.32
N THR A 278 12.28 11.36 14.94
CA THR A 278 13.34 12.22 15.48
C THR A 278 13.09 13.70 15.16
N ALA A 279 13.64 14.60 15.93
CA ALA A 279 13.52 16.04 15.69
C ALA A 279 13.96 16.42 14.27
N SER A 280 15.03 15.81 13.77
CA SER A 280 15.50 16.03 12.38
C SER A 280 14.51 15.57 11.33
N THR A 281 13.83 14.45 11.53
CA THR A 281 12.79 13.97 10.63
C THR A 281 11.54 14.86 10.67
N VAL A 282 11.13 15.32 11.85
CA VAL A 282 10.03 16.28 11.99
C VAL A 282 10.36 17.59 11.25
N GLU A 283 11.57 18.13 11.42
CA GLU A 283 12.01 19.34 10.71
C GLU A 283 12.04 19.14 9.19
N LEU A 284 12.57 18.00 8.73
CA LEU A 284 12.58 17.63 7.30
C LEU A 284 11.16 17.59 6.74
N MET A 285 10.24 16.89 7.42
CA MET A 285 8.86 16.77 6.94
C MET A 285 8.12 18.10 6.96
N ASN A 286 8.34 18.93 7.98
CA ASN A 286 7.77 20.29 8.05
C ASN A 286 8.23 21.12 6.85
N LYS A 287 9.52 21.10 6.51
CA LYS A 287 10.07 21.80 5.35
C LYS A 287 9.46 21.30 4.04
N ILE A 288 9.37 19.96 3.86
CA ILE A 288 8.77 19.36 2.67
C ILE A 288 7.31 19.80 2.51
N ILE A 289 6.53 19.79 3.58
CA ILE A 289 5.13 20.20 3.60
C ILE A 289 5.00 21.70 3.24
N ASP A 290 5.81 22.52 3.87
CA ASP A 290 5.81 23.97 3.62
C ASP A 290 6.15 24.29 2.16
N ASP A 291 7.16 23.60 1.58
CA ASP A 291 7.59 23.82 0.20
C ASP A 291 6.58 23.26 -0.82
N LEU A 292 5.91 22.15 -0.51
CA LEU A 292 4.94 21.51 -1.41
C LEU A 292 3.75 22.42 -1.73
N TRP A 293 3.29 23.24 -0.77
CA TRP A 293 2.12 24.12 -0.93
C TRP A 293 2.46 25.63 -0.98
N LYS A 294 3.73 26.04 -0.83
CA LYS A 294 4.15 27.44 -1.10
C LYS A 294 4.15 27.80 -2.58
N SER A 295 4.18 26.81 -3.46
CA SER A 295 4.32 26.99 -4.92
C SER A 295 2.98 26.85 -5.67
N ALA A 296 1.85 26.90 -4.98
CA ALA A 296 0.51 26.77 -5.57
C ALA A 296 -0.18 28.11 -5.70
#